data_88c54f5c9bc6cabe111392537e0e17ba
#
_entry.id   88c54f5c9bc6cabe111392537e0e17ba
#
_cell.length_a   1.000
_cell.length_b   1.000
_cell.length_c   1.000
_cell.angle_alpha   90.00
_cell.angle_beta   90.00
_cell.angle_gamma   90.00
#
_symmetry.space_group_name_H-M   'P 1'
#
loop_
_entity.id
_entity.type
_entity.pdbx_description
1 polymer ?
#
loop_
_entity_poly.entity_id
_entity_poly.type
_entity_poly.pdbx_seq_one_letter_code
_entity_poly.pdbx_strand_id
1 'polypeptide(L)'
;MKTFLLTLCTTLFLSSLFTDCKSKIKTVTQNKDSIQKVLVKEMGIPGSFSTQTTIKFDSVVITNFLDSFPRYKIFQKDLLSFYTNRKYAYAWFDEKGIIEPAGNLYNRIQNITEDGLPDSLPYKTAFTNLMEFNEENKNTSPITELMLTAQYIAYAKNVWQGLSEKQSLSVEWLLPRKKITTQQLLDSLVYGSKNLENLPMYRQYNLLKNYLKKYNVINSPTEFITIKGNKKTYRLADSASVISDIRKRLFLLEDIATNNNSNIFDNELQDAVKKFERRLGYKEDGIVNATLINEMNYPIQKRIEQILVNMERSRWVPAQLNSDYLLVNIPEYKLHVYEHDSLAFSMNVVVGKNQNKTVIFNGDMKHIVFNPYWNIPASILKREVLPGIKRNANYLTQHNMEWNGGNVRQKPGSNNSLGLVKFLFPNTHSIYLHDSPAKSLFNENTRAFSHGCIRLAEPKKLAAYLLRNDINWTNENITNAMNGKKEQYVTLKKSVPVFIGYFTAWVDRQGKLNFRNDVYKRDNRLAKMILEHPGI
;
A
#
# COMPACT_ATOMS: atom_id res chain seq x y z
N MET A 1 -73.11 -10.04 -30.86
CA MET A 1 -72.01 -11.00 -31.01
C MET A 1 -70.81 -10.32 -31.63
N LYS A 2 -70.04 -9.62 -30.85
CA LYS A 2 -68.66 -9.10 -31.16
C LYS A 2 -68.23 -8.21 -30.00
N THR A 3 -67.83 -8.79 -28.90
CA THR A 3 -67.08 -8.14 -27.82
C THR A 3 -66.64 -9.21 -26.80
N PHE A 4 -65.66 -10.01 -27.22
CA PHE A 4 -64.97 -10.90 -26.29
C PHE A 4 -63.67 -11.41 -26.94
N LEU A 5 -62.73 -10.49 -27.23
CA LEU A 5 -61.36 -10.90 -27.60
C LEU A 5 -60.37 -9.74 -27.52
N LEU A 6 -60.30 -9.06 -26.36
CA LEU A 6 -59.23 -8.05 -26.18
C LEU A 6 -58.77 -7.90 -24.72
N THR A 7 -58.70 -9.00 -23.95
CA THR A 7 -58.23 -8.93 -22.58
C THR A 7 -57.29 -10.07 -22.18
N LEU A 8 -56.60 -10.68 -23.17
CA LEU A 8 -55.65 -11.78 -22.88
C LEU A 8 -54.22 -11.57 -23.41
N CYS A 9 -53.83 -10.32 -23.73
CA CYS A 9 -52.49 -10.03 -24.22
C CYS A 9 -51.64 -9.11 -23.31
N THR A 10 -52.18 -8.65 -22.17
CA THR A 10 -51.43 -7.71 -21.30
C THR A 10 -50.84 -8.32 -20.03
N THR A 11 -50.99 -9.59 -19.77
CA THR A 11 -50.45 -10.28 -18.58
C THR A 11 -49.19 -11.12 -18.84
N LEU A 12 -48.67 -11.21 -20.07
CA LEU A 12 -47.47 -12.00 -20.40
C LEU A 12 -46.21 -11.12 -20.59
N PHE A 13 -46.28 -9.79 -20.44
CA PHE A 13 -45.12 -8.92 -20.64
C PHE A 13 -44.47 -8.39 -19.33
N LEU A 14 -45.00 -8.74 -18.16
CA LEU A 14 -44.46 -8.30 -16.87
C LEU A 14 -43.61 -9.34 -16.11
N SER A 15 -43.49 -10.58 -16.63
CA SER A 15 -42.70 -11.64 -15.97
C SER A 15 -41.26 -11.81 -16.49
N SER A 16 -40.88 -11.10 -17.57
CA SER A 16 -39.53 -11.20 -18.15
C SER A 16 -38.52 -10.16 -17.64
N LEU A 17 -38.96 -9.18 -16.84
CA LEU A 17 -38.06 -8.10 -16.32
C LEU A 17 -37.43 -8.39 -14.93
N PHE A 18 -37.82 -9.49 -14.27
CA PHE A 18 -37.26 -9.85 -12.97
C PHE A 18 -36.22 -10.97 -12.99
N THR A 19 -35.95 -11.59 -14.13
CA THR A 19 -34.94 -12.67 -14.23
C THR A 19 -33.54 -12.16 -14.58
N ASP A 20 -33.39 -10.94 -15.05
CA ASP A 20 -32.09 -10.42 -15.50
C ASP A 20 -31.24 -9.78 -14.38
N CYS A 21 -31.85 -9.51 -13.21
CA CYS A 21 -31.11 -8.91 -12.08
C CYS A 21 -30.36 -9.92 -11.21
N LYS A 22 -30.76 -11.22 -11.23
CA LYS A 22 -30.05 -12.27 -10.48
C LYS A 22 -28.84 -12.86 -11.20
N SER A 23 -28.79 -12.78 -12.55
CA SER A 23 -27.65 -13.29 -13.32
C SER A 23 -26.44 -12.32 -13.27
N LYS A 24 -26.67 -11.00 -13.22
CA LYS A 24 -25.58 -10.01 -13.09
C LYS A 24 -24.88 -10.03 -11.73
N ILE A 25 -25.60 -10.39 -10.65
CA ILE A 25 -25.01 -10.50 -9.32
C ILE A 25 -24.14 -11.77 -9.21
N LYS A 26 -24.53 -12.88 -9.84
CA LYS A 26 -23.71 -14.10 -9.86
C LYS A 26 -22.41 -13.94 -10.66
N THR A 27 -22.42 -13.17 -11.75
CA THR A 27 -21.22 -12.96 -12.59
C THR A 27 -20.19 -12.08 -11.89
N VAL A 28 -20.63 -11.10 -11.07
CA VAL A 28 -19.72 -10.24 -10.30
C VAL A 28 -19.09 -11.00 -9.11
N THR A 29 -19.83 -11.90 -8.48
CA THR A 29 -19.32 -12.73 -7.37
C THR A 29 -18.35 -13.80 -7.86
N GLN A 30 -18.65 -14.46 -9.00
CA GLN A 30 -17.74 -15.44 -9.61
C GLN A 30 -16.43 -14.81 -10.11
N ASN A 31 -16.46 -13.56 -10.62
CA ASN A 31 -15.23 -12.86 -11.02
C ASN A 31 -14.36 -12.45 -9.82
N LYS A 32 -14.95 -12.13 -8.65
CA LYS A 32 -14.19 -11.85 -7.43
C LYS A 32 -13.46 -13.10 -6.91
N ASP A 33 -14.16 -14.24 -6.86
CA ASP A 33 -13.56 -15.49 -6.38
C ASP A 33 -12.52 -16.04 -7.36
N SER A 34 -12.71 -15.85 -8.67
CA SER A 34 -11.72 -16.28 -9.69
C SER A 34 -10.46 -15.40 -9.67
N ILE A 35 -10.59 -14.09 -9.50
CA ILE A 35 -9.44 -13.17 -9.36
C ILE A 35 -8.67 -13.46 -8.07
N GLN A 36 -9.36 -13.75 -6.97
CA GLN A 36 -8.73 -14.07 -5.69
C GLN A 36 -8.01 -15.43 -5.75
N LYS A 37 -8.59 -16.44 -6.40
CA LYS A 37 -7.95 -17.75 -6.64
C LYS A 37 -6.74 -17.66 -7.57
N VAL A 38 -6.78 -16.83 -8.62
CA VAL A 38 -5.64 -16.59 -9.51
C VAL A 38 -4.50 -15.87 -8.77
N LEU A 39 -4.81 -14.86 -7.96
CA LEU A 39 -3.81 -14.13 -7.16
C LEU A 39 -3.12 -15.03 -6.12
N VAL A 40 -3.85 -15.93 -5.49
CA VAL A 40 -3.29 -16.89 -4.51
C VAL A 40 -2.37 -17.91 -5.21
N LYS A 41 -2.69 -18.32 -6.44
CA LYS A 41 -1.90 -19.29 -7.21
C LYS A 41 -0.53 -18.75 -7.64
N GLU A 42 -0.38 -17.43 -7.75
CA GLU A 42 0.91 -16.78 -8.12
C GLU A 42 1.85 -16.52 -6.94
N MET A 43 1.37 -16.63 -5.69
CA MET A 43 2.08 -16.16 -4.50
C MET A 43 3.06 -17.17 -3.88
N GLY A 44 2.99 -18.44 -4.23
CA GLY A 44 3.88 -19.49 -3.71
C GLY A 44 4.65 -20.18 -4.83
N ILE A 45 5.55 -21.09 -4.45
CA ILE A 45 6.13 -22.04 -5.40
C ILE A 45 5.11 -23.15 -5.58
N PRO A 46 4.60 -23.38 -6.81
CA PRO A 46 3.62 -24.44 -7.06
C PRO A 46 4.20 -25.81 -6.72
N GLY A 47 3.34 -26.69 -6.19
CA GLY A 47 3.68 -28.06 -5.83
C GLY A 47 3.94 -28.25 -4.33
N SER A 48 4.36 -29.46 -3.97
CA SER A 48 4.66 -29.85 -2.60
C SER A 48 5.99 -30.59 -2.55
N PHE A 49 6.64 -30.61 -1.39
CA PHE A 49 7.81 -31.46 -1.15
C PHE A 49 7.47 -32.92 -1.39
N SER A 50 8.50 -33.70 -1.75
CA SER A 50 8.39 -35.15 -1.88
C SER A 50 7.92 -35.78 -0.57
N THR A 51 6.98 -36.70 -0.63
CA THR A 51 6.47 -37.49 0.51
C THR A 51 7.26 -38.78 0.74
N GLN A 52 8.23 -39.10 -0.13
CA GLN A 52 9.06 -40.28 0.01
C GLN A 52 9.90 -40.24 1.31
N THR A 53 10.23 -41.43 1.88
CA THR A 53 10.98 -41.57 3.13
C THR A 53 12.14 -42.55 3.00
N THR A 54 12.31 -43.16 1.83
CA THR A 54 13.31 -44.23 1.56
C THR A 54 14.67 -43.65 1.19
N ILE A 55 14.70 -42.64 0.33
CA ILE A 55 15.94 -41.99 -0.13
C ILE A 55 16.34 -40.95 0.93
N LYS A 56 17.52 -41.18 1.55
CA LYS A 56 18.05 -40.38 2.65
C LYS A 56 19.50 -40.04 2.42
N PHE A 57 19.99 -39.02 3.12
CA PHE A 57 21.39 -38.64 3.15
C PHE A 57 21.91 -38.60 4.60
N ASP A 58 23.24 -38.64 4.78
CA ASP A 58 23.88 -38.55 6.09
C ASP A 58 23.83 -37.09 6.61
N SER A 59 23.53 -36.94 7.89
CA SER A 59 23.48 -35.66 8.58
C SER A 59 24.78 -34.84 8.49
N VAL A 60 25.92 -35.48 8.39
CA VAL A 60 27.23 -34.84 8.26
C VAL A 60 27.32 -33.96 7.00
N VAL A 61 26.57 -34.32 5.98
CA VAL A 61 26.53 -33.55 4.72
C VAL A 61 26.02 -32.11 4.92
N ILE A 62 25.16 -31.87 5.92
CA ILE A 62 24.69 -30.51 6.24
C ILE A 62 25.86 -29.63 6.69
N THR A 63 26.73 -30.15 7.55
CA THR A 63 27.92 -29.42 8.02
C THR A 63 28.89 -29.14 6.86
N ASN A 64 29.20 -30.15 6.06
CA ASN A 64 30.08 -30.00 4.90
C ASN A 64 29.52 -28.99 3.86
N PHE A 65 28.21 -29.03 3.64
CA PHE A 65 27.52 -28.05 2.78
C PHE A 65 27.65 -26.62 3.31
N LEU A 66 27.42 -26.39 4.61
CA LEU A 66 27.53 -25.07 5.22
C LEU A 66 28.98 -24.54 5.25
N ASP A 67 29.97 -25.42 5.30
CA ASP A 67 31.37 -25.03 5.18
C ASP A 67 31.76 -24.68 3.76
N SER A 68 31.18 -25.35 2.75
CA SER A 68 31.36 -25.04 1.34
C SER A 68 30.59 -23.77 0.91
N PHE A 69 29.47 -23.48 1.59
CA PHE A 69 28.59 -22.32 1.30
C PHE A 69 28.36 -21.46 2.55
N PRO A 70 29.39 -20.78 3.08
CA PRO A 70 29.35 -20.16 4.42
C PRO A 70 28.30 -19.05 4.60
N ARG A 71 27.84 -18.39 3.52
CA ARG A 71 26.73 -17.43 3.63
C ARG A 71 25.42 -18.08 4.09
N TYR A 72 25.25 -19.39 3.95
CA TYR A 72 24.09 -20.13 4.43
C TYR A 72 24.20 -20.60 5.89
N LYS A 73 25.32 -20.35 6.59
CA LYS A 73 25.44 -20.69 8.04
C LYS A 73 24.35 -20.02 8.88
N ILE A 74 23.79 -18.89 8.43
CA ILE A 74 22.63 -18.24 9.06
C ILE A 74 21.36 -19.11 9.03
N PHE A 75 21.28 -20.11 8.16
CA PHE A 75 20.17 -21.07 8.04
C PHE A 75 20.45 -22.40 8.71
N GLN A 76 21.60 -22.59 9.38
CA GLN A 76 21.99 -23.84 9.95
C GLN A 76 20.91 -24.46 10.85
N LYS A 77 20.36 -23.68 11.77
CA LYS A 77 19.29 -24.12 12.67
C LYS A 77 18.04 -24.57 11.91
N ASP A 78 17.66 -23.84 10.89
CA ASP A 78 16.47 -24.11 10.07
C ASP A 78 16.66 -25.39 9.26
N LEU A 79 17.83 -25.56 8.61
CA LEU A 79 18.17 -26.75 7.84
C LEU A 79 18.23 -28.02 8.74
N LEU A 80 18.92 -27.95 9.87
CA LEU A 80 18.99 -29.06 10.83
C LEU A 80 17.60 -29.44 11.32
N SER A 81 16.77 -28.49 11.75
CA SER A 81 15.42 -28.77 12.22
C SER A 81 14.56 -29.42 11.14
N PHE A 82 14.58 -28.88 9.92
CA PHE A 82 13.80 -29.40 8.80
C PHE A 82 14.13 -30.83 8.45
N TYR A 83 15.43 -31.13 8.27
CA TYR A 83 15.88 -32.49 7.89
C TYR A 83 15.84 -33.50 9.04
N THR A 84 16.06 -33.09 10.29
CA THR A 84 15.83 -33.96 11.44
C THR A 84 14.39 -34.43 11.52
N ASN A 85 13.41 -33.52 11.35
CA ASN A 85 11.99 -33.84 11.35
C ASN A 85 11.62 -34.81 10.20
N ARG A 86 12.31 -34.74 9.08
CA ARG A 86 12.16 -35.66 7.93
C ARG A 86 13.02 -36.92 8.03
N LYS A 87 13.75 -37.15 9.14
CA LYS A 87 14.70 -38.26 9.28
C LYS A 87 15.70 -38.30 8.14
N TYR A 88 16.16 -37.14 7.70
CA TYR A 88 17.10 -36.90 6.59
C TYR A 88 16.62 -37.41 5.22
N ALA A 89 15.31 -37.64 5.03
CA ALA A 89 14.76 -37.95 3.74
C ALA A 89 14.78 -36.72 2.81
N TYR A 90 15.08 -36.94 1.53
CA TYR A 90 15.07 -35.90 0.52
C TYR A 90 13.69 -35.25 0.39
N ALA A 91 13.63 -33.94 0.24
CA ALA A 91 12.42 -33.14 0.06
C ALA A 91 12.19 -32.76 -1.41
N TRP A 92 13.25 -32.59 -2.17
CA TRP A 92 13.24 -32.13 -3.55
C TRP A 92 13.46 -33.23 -4.58
N PHE A 93 13.59 -34.48 -4.14
CA PHE A 93 13.74 -35.65 -4.99
C PHE A 93 12.74 -36.74 -4.60
N ASP A 94 12.30 -37.49 -5.59
CA ASP A 94 11.57 -38.75 -5.45
C ASP A 94 12.31 -39.87 -6.20
N GLU A 95 11.67 -41.03 -6.38
CA GLU A 95 12.25 -42.18 -7.09
C GLU A 95 12.52 -41.91 -8.59
N LYS A 96 11.91 -40.86 -9.14
CA LYS A 96 12.07 -40.47 -10.56
C LYS A 96 13.09 -39.36 -10.77
N GLY A 97 13.71 -38.87 -9.68
CA GLY A 97 14.66 -37.77 -9.68
C GLY A 97 14.12 -36.49 -9.03
N ILE A 98 14.50 -35.34 -9.56
CA ILE A 98 14.13 -34.02 -9.03
C ILE A 98 12.66 -33.74 -9.29
N ILE A 99 11.95 -33.22 -8.28
CA ILE A 99 10.51 -32.95 -8.38
C ILE A 99 10.19 -31.60 -9.04
N GLU A 100 9.00 -31.44 -9.61
CA GLU A 100 8.53 -30.22 -10.29
C GLU A 100 8.71 -28.92 -9.44
N PRO A 101 8.43 -28.88 -8.13
CA PRO A 101 8.67 -27.66 -7.33
C PRO A 101 10.11 -27.14 -7.35
N ALA A 102 11.10 -27.98 -7.56
CA ALA A 102 12.49 -27.57 -7.70
C ALA A 102 12.71 -26.75 -8.99
N GLY A 103 12.19 -27.22 -10.11
CA GLY A 103 12.19 -26.47 -11.37
C GLY A 103 11.42 -25.15 -11.27
N ASN A 104 10.27 -25.15 -10.60
CA ASN A 104 9.50 -23.95 -10.34
C ASN A 104 10.29 -22.92 -9.48
N LEU A 105 11.01 -23.38 -8.45
CA LEU A 105 11.89 -22.53 -7.66
C LEU A 105 13.05 -21.98 -8.50
N TYR A 106 13.70 -22.85 -9.27
CA TYR A 106 14.78 -22.47 -10.18
C TYR A 106 14.36 -21.33 -11.12
N ASN A 107 13.23 -21.50 -11.81
CA ASN A 107 12.69 -20.48 -12.70
C ASN A 107 12.40 -19.14 -11.99
N ARG A 108 11.86 -19.18 -10.77
CA ARG A 108 11.62 -17.98 -9.99
C ARG A 108 12.90 -17.27 -9.57
N ILE A 109 13.94 -18.01 -9.23
CA ILE A 109 15.24 -17.44 -8.86
C ILE A 109 15.92 -16.83 -10.08
N GLN A 110 15.84 -17.46 -11.25
CA GLN A 110 16.37 -16.87 -12.49
C GLN A 110 15.68 -15.56 -12.83
N ASN A 111 14.41 -15.42 -12.53
CA ASN A 111 13.59 -14.24 -12.84
C ASN A 111 13.30 -13.36 -11.59
N ILE A 112 14.18 -13.37 -10.57
CA ILE A 112 13.94 -12.66 -9.30
C ILE A 112 13.78 -11.14 -9.48
N THR A 113 14.33 -10.57 -10.55
CA THR A 113 14.16 -9.16 -10.90
C THR A 113 12.71 -8.78 -11.20
N GLU A 114 11.88 -9.73 -11.61
CA GLU A 114 10.45 -9.50 -11.76
C GLU A 114 9.74 -9.26 -10.40
N ASP A 115 10.33 -9.76 -9.32
CA ASP A 115 9.88 -9.51 -7.95
C ASP A 115 10.41 -8.17 -7.40
N GLY A 116 11.05 -7.36 -8.26
CA GLY A 116 11.57 -6.05 -7.89
C GLY A 116 12.80 -6.11 -6.98
N LEU A 117 13.55 -7.17 -7.06
CA LEU A 117 14.79 -7.39 -6.31
C LEU A 117 15.99 -7.45 -7.25
N PRO A 118 17.19 -7.04 -6.80
CA PRO A 118 18.40 -7.24 -7.57
C PRO A 118 18.71 -8.73 -7.73
N ASP A 119 19.40 -9.08 -8.81
CA ASP A 119 19.85 -10.46 -9.06
C ASP A 119 21.08 -10.78 -8.21
N SER A 120 20.89 -10.89 -6.90
CA SER A 120 21.97 -10.95 -5.91
C SER A 120 21.83 -12.08 -4.88
N LEU A 121 20.99 -13.11 -5.16
CA LEU A 121 20.90 -14.26 -4.26
C LEU A 121 22.26 -14.99 -4.13
N PRO A 122 22.61 -15.43 -2.91
CA PRO A 122 23.89 -16.12 -2.68
C PRO A 122 24.04 -17.36 -3.55
N TYR A 123 25.21 -17.54 -4.11
CA TYR A 123 25.60 -18.75 -4.86
C TYR A 123 24.69 -19.11 -6.04
N LYS A 124 24.04 -18.11 -6.68
CA LYS A 124 23.12 -18.33 -7.81
C LYS A 124 23.78 -19.14 -8.94
N THR A 125 25.03 -18.81 -9.32
CA THR A 125 25.77 -19.55 -10.35
C THR A 125 26.00 -21.02 -9.96
N ALA A 126 26.42 -21.28 -8.71
CA ALA A 126 26.59 -22.65 -8.24
C ALA A 126 25.27 -23.42 -8.22
N PHE A 127 24.17 -22.74 -7.86
CA PHE A 127 22.82 -23.31 -7.92
C PHE A 127 22.41 -23.66 -9.35
N THR A 128 22.65 -22.77 -10.31
CA THR A 128 22.37 -23.02 -11.73
C THR A 128 23.11 -24.27 -12.23
N ASN A 129 24.43 -24.35 -11.98
CA ASN A 129 25.25 -25.50 -12.40
C ASN A 129 24.76 -26.83 -11.77
N LEU A 130 24.35 -26.80 -10.49
CA LEU A 130 23.81 -27.99 -9.82
C LEU A 130 22.46 -28.43 -10.41
N MET A 131 21.60 -27.49 -10.80
CA MET A 131 20.31 -27.82 -11.42
C MET A 131 20.51 -28.42 -12.80
N GLU A 132 21.32 -27.83 -13.67
CA GLU A 132 21.64 -28.34 -15.01
C GLU A 132 22.26 -29.73 -14.95
N PHE A 133 23.24 -29.95 -14.07
CA PHE A 133 23.85 -31.28 -13.87
C PHE A 133 22.85 -32.37 -13.45
N ASN A 134 21.88 -32.05 -12.58
CA ASN A 134 20.88 -33.02 -12.14
C ASN A 134 19.80 -33.31 -13.20
N GLU A 135 19.46 -32.34 -14.06
CA GLU A 135 18.55 -32.59 -15.20
C GLU A 135 19.14 -33.61 -16.16
N GLU A 136 20.46 -33.54 -16.42
CA GLU A 136 21.16 -34.47 -17.31
C GLU A 136 21.32 -35.87 -16.70
N ASN A 137 21.67 -35.99 -15.42
CA ASN A 137 22.11 -37.23 -14.80
C ASN A 137 21.01 -37.96 -14.02
N LYS A 138 19.90 -37.35 -13.67
CA LYS A 138 18.74 -37.88 -12.92
C LYS A 138 19.09 -38.56 -11.57
N ASN A 139 20.31 -38.30 -11.02
CA ASN A 139 20.78 -38.88 -9.79
C ASN A 139 20.43 -37.99 -8.59
N THR A 140 20.13 -38.60 -7.44
CA THR A 140 19.97 -37.86 -6.20
C THR A 140 21.31 -37.27 -5.74
N SER A 141 21.30 -35.99 -5.37
CA SER A 141 22.48 -35.27 -4.90
C SER A 141 22.16 -34.59 -3.57
N PRO A 142 22.83 -34.94 -2.47
CA PRO A 142 22.61 -34.27 -1.19
C PRO A 142 22.98 -32.78 -1.23
N ILE A 143 23.97 -32.41 -2.04
CA ILE A 143 24.39 -31.01 -2.20
C ILE A 143 23.29 -30.22 -2.91
N THR A 144 22.69 -30.77 -3.96
CA THR A 144 21.58 -30.14 -4.68
C THR A 144 20.34 -30.04 -3.80
N GLU A 145 20.04 -31.09 -3.02
CA GLU A 145 18.94 -31.08 -2.04
C GLU A 145 19.07 -29.91 -1.04
N LEU A 146 20.25 -29.76 -0.42
CA LEU A 146 20.52 -28.71 0.55
C LEU A 146 20.59 -27.33 -0.11
N MET A 147 21.13 -27.24 -1.32
CA MET A 147 21.16 -25.99 -2.09
C MET A 147 19.75 -25.52 -2.42
N LEU A 148 18.85 -26.39 -2.85
CA LEU A 148 17.44 -26.07 -3.11
C LEU A 148 16.74 -25.56 -1.86
N THR A 149 16.93 -26.21 -0.70
CA THR A 149 16.33 -25.75 0.55
C THR A 149 16.91 -24.40 0.99
N ALA A 150 18.21 -24.18 0.90
CA ALA A 150 18.85 -22.93 1.27
C ALA A 150 18.44 -21.79 0.31
N GLN A 151 18.38 -22.05 -0.98
CA GLN A 151 17.89 -21.10 -1.99
C GLN A 151 16.40 -20.77 -1.79
N TYR A 152 15.57 -21.75 -1.44
CA TYR A 152 14.15 -21.51 -1.13
C TYR A 152 14.01 -20.58 0.09
N ILE A 153 14.76 -20.82 1.16
CA ILE A 153 14.75 -19.96 2.35
C ILE A 153 15.21 -18.54 1.98
N ALA A 154 16.31 -18.42 1.23
CA ALA A 154 16.84 -17.14 0.80
C ALA A 154 15.86 -16.39 -0.10
N TYR A 155 15.28 -17.05 -1.10
CA TYR A 155 14.25 -16.50 -1.98
C TYR A 155 13.03 -16.00 -1.18
N ALA A 156 12.49 -16.85 -0.32
CA ALA A 156 11.29 -16.55 0.45
C ALA A 156 11.50 -15.38 1.43
N LYS A 157 12.66 -15.30 2.09
CA LYS A 157 13.01 -14.18 2.95
C LYS A 157 13.11 -12.87 2.16
N ASN A 158 13.77 -12.87 1.00
CA ASN A 158 13.91 -11.66 0.19
C ASN A 158 12.57 -11.23 -0.45
N VAL A 159 11.84 -12.16 -1.08
CA VAL A 159 10.62 -11.85 -1.84
C VAL A 159 9.43 -11.59 -0.92
N TRP A 160 9.29 -12.33 0.19
CA TRP A 160 8.08 -12.26 1.02
C TRP A 160 8.24 -11.45 2.30
N GLN A 161 9.45 -11.32 2.85
CA GLN A 161 9.72 -10.50 4.03
C GLN A 161 10.38 -9.16 3.69
N GLY A 162 11.20 -9.13 2.61
CA GLY A 162 11.98 -7.97 2.20
C GLY A 162 13.10 -7.62 3.19
N LEU A 163 13.52 -6.37 3.19
CA LEU A 163 14.57 -5.84 4.07
C LEU A 163 14.29 -6.17 5.55
N SER A 164 15.33 -6.29 6.35
CA SER A 164 15.23 -6.62 7.78
C SER A 164 14.45 -5.58 8.58
N GLU A 165 13.99 -5.95 9.78
CA GLU A 165 13.32 -5.02 10.70
C GLU A 165 14.22 -3.82 11.06
N LYS A 166 15.52 -4.06 11.30
CA LYS A 166 16.51 -3.01 11.55
C LYS A 166 16.59 -2.01 10.39
N GLN A 167 16.56 -2.49 9.16
CA GLN A 167 16.58 -1.65 7.97
C GLN A 167 15.30 -0.85 7.81
N SER A 168 14.11 -1.47 8.02
CA SER A 168 12.84 -0.74 7.95
C SER A 168 12.72 0.34 9.03
N LEU A 169 13.18 0.07 10.25
CA LEU A 169 13.26 1.06 11.33
C LEU A 169 14.19 2.22 10.97
N SER A 170 15.29 1.96 10.27
CA SER A 170 16.22 3.01 9.85
C SER A 170 15.63 4.01 8.86
N VAL A 171 14.55 3.65 8.16
CA VAL A 171 13.74 4.55 7.32
C VAL A 171 12.48 5.04 8.05
N GLU A 172 12.47 4.95 9.38
CA GLU A 172 11.39 5.42 10.26
C GLU A 172 10.03 4.72 10.00
N TRP A 173 10.05 3.45 9.62
CA TRP A 173 8.86 2.62 9.51
C TRP A 173 8.59 1.94 10.85
N LEU A 174 7.62 2.45 11.61
CA LEU A 174 7.27 1.95 12.94
C LEU A 174 5.95 1.16 12.95
N LEU A 175 5.37 0.89 11.79
CA LEU A 175 4.24 -0.05 11.70
C LEU A 175 4.71 -1.47 12.01
N PRO A 176 3.91 -2.26 12.74
CA PRO A 176 4.20 -3.66 12.96
C PRO A 176 4.39 -4.38 11.62
N ARG A 177 5.46 -5.14 11.53
CA ARG A 177 5.73 -5.97 10.37
C ARG A 177 5.14 -7.36 10.55
N LYS A 178 4.69 -7.95 9.46
CA LYS A 178 4.36 -9.37 9.47
C LYS A 178 5.63 -10.18 9.80
N LYS A 179 5.49 -11.19 10.64
CA LYS A 179 6.56 -12.13 10.98
C LYS A 179 6.22 -13.48 10.33
N ILE A 180 7.06 -13.90 9.40
CA ILE A 180 6.99 -15.25 8.81
C ILE A 180 8.22 -15.99 9.28
N THR A 181 8.04 -17.10 9.98
CA THR A 181 9.16 -17.95 10.41
C THR A 181 9.63 -18.82 9.25
N THR A 182 10.89 -19.23 9.27
CA THR A 182 11.43 -20.19 8.29
C THR A 182 10.66 -21.50 8.34
N GLN A 183 10.22 -21.94 9.52
CA GLN A 183 9.37 -23.11 9.68
C GLN A 183 8.05 -22.97 8.89
N GLN A 184 7.35 -21.84 9.02
CA GLN A 184 6.11 -21.58 8.26
C GLN A 184 6.35 -21.57 6.74
N LEU A 185 7.51 -21.07 6.30
CA LEU A 185 7.89 -21.10 4.88
C LEU A 185 8.06 -22.54 4.38
N LEU A 186 8.80 -23.35 5.12
CA LEU A 186 9.03 -24.76 4.78
C LEU A 186 7.73 -25.58 4.87
N ASP A 187 6.93 -25.38 5.91
CA ASP A 187 5.63 -26.04 6.08
C ASP A 187 4.66 -25.75 4.94
N SER A 188 4.75 -24.58 4.32
CA SER A 188 3.91 -24.21 3.16
C SER A 188 4.13 -25.14 1.96
N LEU A 189 5.31 -25.70 1.80
CA LEU A 189 5.61 -26.70 0.76
C LEU A 189 5.34 -28.13 1.23
N VAL A 190 5.37 -28.41 2.54
CA VAL A 190 5.00 -29.75 3.07
C VAL A 190 3.53 -30.05 2.89
N TYR A 191 2.66 -29.06 3.14
CA TYR A 191 1.20 -29.24 3.16
C TYR A 191 0.49 -28.82 1.86
N GLY A 192 1.26 -28.41 0.84
CA GLY A 192 0.73 -28.00 -0.46
C GLY A 192 -0.02 -26.67 -0.46
N SER A 193 -0.65 -26.38 -1.60
CA SER A 193 -1.28 -25.07 -1.88
C SER A 193 -2.44 -24.65 -0.94
N LYS A 194 -2.95 -25.54 -0.11
CA LYS A 194 -4.00 -25.20 0.88
C LYS A 194 -3.54 -24.20 1.95
N ASN A 195 -2.24 -24.14 2.23
CA ASN A 195 -1.67 -23.16 3.17
C ASN A 195 -1.12 -21.89 2.50
N LEU A 196 -1.11 -21.81 1.17
CA LEU A 196 -0.70 -20.60 0.43
C LEU A 196 -1.69 -19.44 0.62
N GLU A 197 -2.95 -19.73 0.98
CA GLU A 197 -3.93 -18.70 1.37
C GLU A 197 -3.49 -17.90 2.60
N ASN A 198 -2.59 -18.46 3.40
CA ASN A 198 -1.99 -17.85 4.58
C ASN A 198 -0.61 -17.20 4.33
N LEU A 199 -0.08 -17.24 3.10
CA LEU A 199 1.11 -16.46 2.77
C LEU A 199 0.72 -14.99 2.65
N PRO A 200 1.11 -14.17 3.61
CA PRO A 200 0.58 -12.83 3.77
C PRO A 200 1.32 -11.85 2.84
N MET A 201 1.01 -11.87 1.56
CA MET A 201 1.39 -10.80 0.66
C MET A 201 0.26 -9.80 0.59
N TYR A 202 0.54 -8.56 0.97
CA TYR A 202 -0.43 -7.48 0.81
C TYR A 202 -0.81 -7.35 -0.68
N ARG A 203 -2.11 -7.25 -0.99
CA ARG A 203 -2.65 -7.18 -2.35
C ARG A 203 -1.89 -6.21 -3.27
N GLN A 204 -1.42 -5.10 -2.72
CA GLN A 204 -0.69 -4.08 -3.46
C GLN A 204 0.62 -4.58 -4.06
N TYR A 205 1.31 -5.55 -3.44
CA TYR A 205 2.54 -6.10 -3.98
C TYR A 205 2.36 -6.67 -5.39
N ASN A 206 1.40 -7.57 -5.57
CA ASN A 206 1.17 -8.22 -6.87
C ASN A 206 0.66 -7.22 -7.93
N LEU A 207 -0.18 -6.28 -7.53
CA LEU A 207 -0.64 -5.23 -8.42
C LEU A 207 0.51 -4.33 -8.89
N LEU A 208 1.40 -3.95 -7.97
CA LEU A 208 2.59 -3.15 -8.29
C LEU A 208 3.61 -3.95 -9.13
N LYS A 209 3.79 -5.27 -8.88
CA LYS A 209 4.64 -6.16 -9.68
C LYS A 209 4.18 -6.18 -11.15
N ASN A 210 2.87 -6.24 -11.41
CA ASN A 210 2.35 -6.17 -12.76
C ASN A 210 2.66 -4.84 -13.45
N TYR A 211 2.59 -3.72 -12.70
CA TYR A 211 2.99 -2.42 -13.22
C TYR A 211 4.51 -2.29 -13.40
N LEU A 212 5.32 -2.91 -12.53
CA LEU A 212 6.76 -2.96 -12.70
C LEU A 212 7.15 -3.58 -14.06
N LYS A 213 6.53 -4.72 -14.42
CA LYS A 213 6.73 -5.36 -15.74
C LYS A 213 6.41 -4.40 -16.88
N LYS A 214 5.27 -3.71 -16.83
CA LYS A 214 4.86 -2.72 -17.85
C LYS A 214 5.85 -1.56 -17.95
N TYR A 215 6.24 -0.99 -16.82
CA TYR A 215 7.15 0.16 -16.78
C TYR A 215 8.55 -0.20 -17.26
N ASN A 216 9.03 -1.43 -17.04
CA ASN A 216 10.27 -1.92 -17.59
C ASN A 216 10.23 -2.02 -19.14
N VAL A 217 9.08 -2.40 -19.71
CA VAL A 217 8.90 -2.44 -21.18
C VAL A 217 8.94 -1.04 -21.78
N ILE A 218 8.24 -0.06 -21.20
CA ILE A 218 8.21 1.31 -21.71
C ILE A 218 9.45 2.14 -21.34
N ASN A 219 10.37 1.60 -20.52
CA ASN A 219 11.64 2.24 -20.18
C ASN A 219 12.66 2.13 -21.33
N SER A 220 12.23 2.54 -22.51
CA SER A 220 13.04 2.58 -23.72
C SER A 220 13.24 4.03 -24.17
N PRO A 221 14.48 4.45 -24.51
CA PRO A 221 14.74 5.81 -25.00
C PRO A 221 13.95 6.16 -26.27
N THR A 222 13.60 5.16 -27.09
CA THR A 222 12.84 5.35 -28.35
C THR A 222 11.35 5.58 -28.09
N GLU A 223 10.82 5.07 -27.00
CA GLU A 223 9.40 5.18 -26.65
C GLU A 223 9.10 6.41 -25.77
N PHE A 224 10.04 6.78 -24.91
CA PHE A 224 9.84 7.84 -23.92
C PHE A 224 10.50 9.17 -24.35
N ILE A 225 10.00 9.77 -25.45
CA ILE A 225 10.49 11.03 -26.01
C ILE A 225 10.13 12.20 -25.10
N THR A 226 11.02 13.16 -24.88
CA THR A 226 10.76 14.35 -24.08
C THR A 226 9.77 15.28 -24.77
N ILE A 227 8.64 15.57 -24.13
CA ILE A 227 7.62 16.50 -24.59
C ILE A 227 8.10 17.93 -24.34
N LYS A 228 8.15 18.76 -25.39
CA LYS A 228 8.55 20.17 -25.33
C LYS A 228 7.34 21.07 -25.61
N GLY A 229 6.73 21.60 -24.56
CA GLY A 229 5.63 22.56 -24.69
C GLY A 229 6.13 23.95 -25.07
N ASN A 230 5.41 24.63 -25.96
CA ASN A 230 5.70 25.99 -26.42
C ASN A 230 4.62 27.01 -26.01
N LYS A 231 3.51 26.55 -25.40
CA LYS A 231 2.44 27.38 -24.84
C LYS A 231 2.40 27.27 -23.33
N LYS A 232 1.82 28.26 -22.65
CA LYS A 232 1.58 28.24 -21.20
C LYS A 232 0.65 27.10 -20.79
N THR A 233 -0.37 26.82 -21.61
CA THR A 233 -1.37 25.78 -21.38
C THR A 233 -1.90 25.23 -22.70
N TYR A 234 -2.38 23.96 -22.66
CA TYR A 234 -3.13 23.31 -23.73
C TYR A 234 -4.46 22.81 -23.16
N ARG A 235 -5.56 23.06 -23.86
CA ARG A 235 -6.92 22.75 -23.42
C ARG A 235 -7.81 22.37 -24.61
N LEU A 236 -9.02 21.97 -24.33
CA LEU A 236 -10.02 21.58 -25.33
C LEU A 236 -10.09 22.58 -26.49
N ALA A 237 -10.13 22.06 -27.70
CA ALA A 237 -10.13 22.73 -28.99
C ALA A 237 -8.78 23.36 -29.42
N ASP A 238 -7.73 23.32 -28.61
CA ASP A 238 -6.41 23.73 -29.06
C ASP A 238 -5.87 22.79 -30.15
N SER A 239 -5.05 23.34 -31.05
CA SER A 239 -4.33 22.58 -32.08
C SER A 239 -2.83 22.94 -32.03
N ALA A 240 -1.99 21.92 -31.90
CA ALA A 240 -0.52 22.04 -31.92
C ALA A 240 0.14 20.66 -32.08
N SER A 241 1.33 20.59 -32.67
CA SER A 241 2.07 19.32 -32.85
C SER A 241 2.36 18.60 -31.52
N VAL A 242 2.67 19.33 -30.44
CA VAL A 242 2.93 18.77 -29.12
C VAL A 242 1.73 18.00 -28.53
N ILE A 243 0.51 18.25 -29.01
CA ILE A 243 -0.70 17.53 -28.56
C ILE A 243 -0.62 16.06 -28.98
N SER A 244 -0.08 15.75 -30.14
CA SER A 244 0.19 14.39 -30.57
C SER A 244 1.19 13.69 -29.62
N ASP A 245 2.25 14.38 -29.17
CA ASP A 245 3.22 13.85 -28.21
C ASP A 245 2.58 13.60 -26.84
N ILE A 246 1.73 14.52 -26.38
CA ILE A 246 0.94 14.37 -25.14
C ILE A 246 0.05 13.12 -25.23
N ARG A 247 -0.67 12.96 -26.36
CA ARG A 247 -1.57 11.82 -26.61
C ARG A 247 -0.76 10.50 -26.62
N LYS A 248 0.38 10.47 -27.33
CA LYS A 248 1.28 9.30 -27.34
C LYS A 248 1.75 8.95 -25.94
N ARG A 249 2.13 9.93 -25.11
CA ARG A 249 2.55 9.72 -23.73
C ARG A 249 1.43 9.13 -22.87
N LEU A 250 0.21 9.68 -22.93
CA LEU A 250 -0.94 9.19 -22.18
C LEU A 250 -1.38 7.79 -22.65
N PHE A 251 -1.17 7.47 -23.94
CA PHE A 251 -1.37 6.13 -24.45
C PHE A 251 -0.37 5.13 -23.86
N LEU A 252 0.92 5.45 -23.83
CA LEU A 252 1.96 4.62 -23.18
C LEU A 252 1.70 4.39 -21.70
N LEU A 253 1.10 5.38 -21.01
CA LEU A 253 0.77 5.31 -19.60
C LEU A 253 -0.62 4.72 -19.31
N GLU A 254 -1.36 4.27 -20.34
CA GLU A 254 -2.70 3.67 -20.27
C GLU A 254 -3.80 4.62 -19.74
N ASP A 255 -3.62 5.94 -19.90
CA ASP A 255 -4.64 6.93 -19.55
C ASP A 255 -5.62 7.18 -20.69
N ILE A 256 -5.22 6.93 -21.93
CA ILE A 256 -6.06 6.90 -23.13
C ILE A 256 -5.99 5.53 -23.79
N ALA A 257 -7.10 5.06 -24.35
CA ALA A 257 -7.17 3.71 -24.92
C ALA A 257 -6.58 3.62 -26.34
N THR A 258 -6.66 4.71 -27.10
CA THR A 258 -6.24 4.76 -28.51
C THR A 258 -5.32 5.95 -28.76
N ASN A 259 -4.37 5.79 -29.67
CA ASN A 259 -3.53 6.88 -30.15
C ASN A 259 -3.76 7.07 -31.66
N ASN A 260 -4.53 8.10 -32.01
CA ASN A 260 -4.81 8.47 -33.39
C ASN A 260 -3.80 9.51 -33.95
N ASN A 261 -2.75 9.84 -33.21
CA ASN A 261 -1.75 10.86 -33.54
C ASN A 261 -2.32 12.26 -33.87
N SER A 262 -3.53 12.57 -33.43
CA SER A 262 -4.16 13.87 -33.68
C SER A 262 -3.43 15.00 -32.96
N ASN A 263 -3.28 16.13 -33.66
CA ASN A 263 -2.77 17.38 -33.13
C ASN A 263 -3.87 18.26 -32.48
N ILE A 264 -5.11 17.75 -32.41
CA ILE A 264 -6.26 18.45 -31.83
C ILE A 264 -6.48 17.95 -30.40
N PHE A 265 -6.67 18.87 -29.47
CA PHE A 265 -7.07 18.59 -28.09
C PHE A 265 -8.57 18.37 -28.03
N ASP A 266 -8.99 17.13 -28.23
CA ASP A 266 -10.40 16.72 -28.22
C ASP A 266 -10.88 16.28 -26.82
N ASN A 267 -12.15 15.93 -26.70
CA ASN A 267 -12.76 15.48 -25.44
C ASN A 267 -12.12 14.20 -24.91
N GLU A 268 -11.72 13.25 -25.79
CA GLU A 268 -11.07 12.01 -25.38
C GLU A 268 -9.73 12.30 -24.70
N LEU A 269 -8.93 13.22 -25.26
CA LEU A 269 -7.68 13.65 -24.67
C LEU A 269 -7.89 14.42 -23.35
N GLN A 270 -8.92 15.28 -23.28
CA GLN A 270 -9.26 15.98 -22.04
C GLN A 270 -9.56 14.99 -20.90
N ASP A 271 -10.35 13.95 -21.18
CA ASP A 271 -10.68 12.93 -20.18
C ASP A 271 -9.45 12.10 -19.80
N ALA A 272 -8.55 11.84 -20.74
CA ALA A 272 -7.26 11.18 -20.45
C ALA A 272 -6.38 12.06 -19.55
N VAL A 273 -6.31 13.36 -19.80
CA VAL A 273 -5.59 14.32 -18.95
C VAL A 273 -6.18 14.33 -17.54
N LYS A 274 -7.50 14.38 -17.37
CA LYS A 274 -8.16 14.29 -16.05
C LYS A 274 -7.83 12.99 -15.32
N LYS A 275 -7.76 11.84 -16.02
CA LYS A 275 -7.34 10.56 -15.43
C LYS A 275 -5.88 10.63 -14.95
N PHE A 276 -4.99 11.20 -15.76
CA PHE A 276 -3.59 11.39 -15.42
C PHE A 276 -3.42 12.32 -14.21
N GLU A 277 -4.13 13.46 -14.16
CA GLU A 277 -4.16 14.38 -13.03
C GLU A 277 -4.61 13.67 -11.74
N ARG A 278 -5.71 12.91 -11.80
CA ARG A 278 -6.27 12.15 -10.67
C ARG A 278 -5.24 11.19 -10.08
N ARG A 279 -4.60 10.38 -10.93
CA ARG A 279 -3.63 9.39 -10.42
C ARG A 279 -2.34 10.02 -9.91
N LEU A 280 -2.04 11.25 -10.25
CA LEU A 280 -0.93 12.02 -9.68
C LEU A 280 -1.35 12.92 -8.49
N GLY A 281 -2.66 13.00 -8.20
CA GLY A 281 -3.21 13.79 -7.10
C GLY A 281 -3.32 15.27 -7.38
N TYR A 282 -3.33 15.65 -8.65
CA TYR A 282 -3.63 17.03 -9.08
C TYR A 282 -5.12 17.28 -9.19
N LYS A 283 -5.49 18.56 -9.32
CA LYS A 283 -6.86 18.96 -9.62
C LYS A 283 -7.23 18.51 -11.03
N GLU A 284 -8.38 17.87 -11.17
CA GLU A 284 -8.88 17.30 -12.42
C GLU A 284 -9.55 18.39 -13.28
N ASP A 285 -8.77 19.32 -13.82
CA ASP A 285 -9.30 20.37 -14.69
C ASP A 285 -9.16 20.06 -16.20
N GLY A 286 -8.38 19.04 -16.54
CA GLY A 286 -8.16 18.60 -17.91
C GLY A 286 -7.35 19.60 -18.74
N ILE A 287 -6.48 20.38 -18.10
CA ILE A 287 -5.64 21.40 -18.73
C ILE A 287 -4.18 21.01 -18.59
N VAL A 288 -3.48 20.85 -19.69
CA VAL A 288 -2.04 20.57 -19.67
C VAL A 288 -1.25 21.86 -19.53
N ASN A 289 -0.61 22.06 -18.40
CA ASN A 289 0.30 23.16 -18.09
C ASN A 289 1.75 22.66 -17.97
N ALA A 290 2.70 23.56 -17.73
CA ALA A 290 4.12 23.22 -17.57
C ALA A 290 4.37 22.18 -16.46
N THR A 291 3.64 22.24 -15.34
CA THR A 291 3.75 21.25 -14.26
C THR A 291 3.36 19.86 -14.75
N LEU A 292 2.28 19.75 -15.51
CA LEU A 292 1.79 18.47 -16.01
C LEU A 292 2.72 17.92 -17.11
N ILE A 293 3.30 18.79 -17.97
CA ILE A 293 4.34 18.38 -18.92
C ILE A 293 5.57 17.83 -18.18
N ASN A 294 6.00 18.48 -17.11
CA ASN A 294 7.12 17.99 -16.30
C ASN A 294 6.80 16.61 -15.67
N GLU A 295 5.57 16.38 -15.23
CA GLU A 295 5.13 15.07 -14.74
C GLU A 295 5.09 14.02 -15.85
N MET A 296 4.67 14.38 -17.06
CA MET A 296 4.73 13.50 -18.24
C MET A 296 6.16 13.17 -18.65
N ASN A 297 7.08 14.09 -18.42
CA ASN A 297 8.52 13.91 -18.67
C ASN A 297 9.28 13.33 -17.48
N TYR A 298 8.60 13.02 -16.37
CA TYR A 298 9.28 12.45 -15.21
C TYR A 298 9.96 11.11 -15.59
N PRO A 299 11.26 10.93 -15.31
CA PRO A 299 12.00 9.77 -15.80
C PRO A 299 11.34 8.45 -15.40
N ILE A 300 11.13 7.56 -16.37
CA ILE A 300 10.51 6.23 -16.12
C ILE A 300 11.30 5.44 -15.10
N GLN A 301 12.63 5.49 -15.14
CA GLN A 301 13.48 4.84 -14.15
C GLN A 301 13.14 5.28 -12.71
N LYS A 302 12.83 6.57 -12.51
CA LYS A 302 12.40 7.06 -11.17
C LYS A 302 11.01 6.59 -10.77
N ARG A 303 10.10 6.38 -11.74
CA ARG A 303 8.81 5.73 -11.47
C ARG A 303 8.97 4.25 -11.12
N ILE A 304 9.91 3.55 -11.80
CA ILE A 304 10.29 2.18 -11.45
C ILE A 304 10.83 2.13 -10.02
N GLU A 305 11.80 2.97 -9.65
CA GLU A 305 12.30 3.06 -8.27
C GLU A 305 11.15 3.30 -7.26
N GLN A 306 10.20 4.16 -7.58
CA GLN A 306 9.04 4.45 -6.75
C GLN A 306 8.11 3.23 -6.62
N ILE A 307 7.91 2.46 -7.68
CA ILE A 307 7.18 1.18 -7.63
C ILE A 307 7.91 0.19 -6.73
N LEU A 308 9.23 -0.01 -6.90
CA LEU A 308 10.05 -0.91 -6.10
C LEU A 308 9.98 -0.59 -4.60
N VAL A 309 10.09 0.68 -4.24
CA VAL A 309 9.96 1.17 -2.86
C VAL A 309 8.61 0.80 -2.25
N ASN A 310 7.54 0.92 -3.02
CA ASN A 310 6.19 0.61 -2.51
C ASN A 310 5.87 -0.90 -2.56
N MET A 311 6.50 -1.66 -3.45
CA MET A 311 6.52 -3.12 -3.36
C MET A 311 7.19 -3.57 -2.06
N GLU A 312 8.33 -2.98 -1.69
CA GLU A 312 9.02 -3.27 -0.43
C GLU A 312 8.15 -2.93 0.79
N ARG A 313 7.55 -1.73 0.84
CA ARG A 313 6.60 -1.36 1.90
C ARG A 313 5.41 -2.33 1.99
N SER A 314 4.96 -2.84 0.86
CA SER A 314 3.87 -3.83 0.80
C SER A 314 4.26 -5.18 1.38
N ARG A 315 5.55 -5.56 1.35
CA ARG A 315 6.05 -6.76 2.03
C ARG A 315 5.95 -6.66 3.55
N TRP A 316 5.99 -5.45 4.10
CA TRP A 316 5.99 -5.22 5.55
C TRP A 316 4.61 -5.22 6.19
N VAL A 317 3.58 -4.82 5.46
CA VAL A 317 2.21 -4.76 6.00
C VAL A 317 1.54 -6.13 6.07
N PRO A 318 0.65 -6.37 7.06
CA PRO A 318 -0.19 -7.58 7.11
C PRO A 318 -1.08 -7.70 5.86
N ALA A 319 -1.36 -8.93 5.44
CA ALA A 319 -2.11 -9.20 4.20
C ALA A 319 -3.58 -8.79 4.28
N GLN A 320 -4.21 -9.00 5.42
CA GLN A 320 -5.63 -8.73 5.64
C GLN A 320 -5.88 -8.22 7.06
N LEU A 321 -6.76 -7.24 7.16
CA LEU A 321 -7.35 -6.76 8.39
C LEU A 321 -8.82 -7.16 8.37
N ASN A 322 -9.20 -8.19 9.16
CA ASN A 322 -10.57 -8.69 9.22
C ASN A 322 -11.51 -7.80 10.07
N SER A 323 -11.18 -6.54 10.22
CA SER A 323 -11.94 -5.57 11.03
C SER A 323 -12.02 -4.22 10.32
N ASP A 324 -12.89 -3.35 10.81
CA ASP A 324 -12.89 -1.94 10.42
C ASP A 324 -11.57 -1.29 10.83
N TYR A 325 -11.03 -0.41 9.99
CA TYR A 325 -9.81 0.33 10.29
C TYR A 325 -9.75 1.70 9.58
N LEU A 326 -8.91 2.55 10.12
CA LEU A 326 -8.58 3.85 9.55
C LEU A 326 -7.16 3.80 8.98
N LEU A 327 -6.98 4.27 7.75
CA LEU A 327 -5.67 4.38 7.11
C LEU A 327 -5.42 5.82 6.67
N VAL A 328 -4.44 6.48 7.27
CA VAL A 328 -3.91 7.74 6.77
C VAL A 328 -2.73 7.45 5.86
N ASN A 329 -2.83 7.80 4.58
CA ASN A 329 -1.70 7.78 3.67
C ASN A 329 -1.09 9.18 3.58
N ILE A 330 0.06 9.39 4.23
CA ILE A 330 0.72 10.72 4.34
C ILE A 330 0.97 11.35 2.98
N PRO A 331 1.61 10.69 1.97
CA PRO A 331 1.87 11.29 0.67
C PRO A 331 0.61 11.61 -0.14
N GLU A 332 -0.49 10.92 0.11
CA GLU A 332 -1.77 11.14 -0.56
C GLU A 332 -2.56 12.29 0.06
N TYR A 333 -2.23 12.64 1.31
CA TYR A 333 -3.01 13.58 2.12
C TYR A 333 -4.46 13.15 2.28
N LYS A 334 -4.71 11.85 2.49
CA LYS A 334 -6.03 11.30 2.71
C LYS A 334 -6.10 10.37 3.91
N LEU A 335 -7.23 10.41 4.58
CA LEU A 335 -7.72 9.39 5.48
C LEU A 335 -8.71 8.51 4.69
N HIS A 336 -8.50 7.21 4.74
CA HIS A 336 -9.42 6.20 4.23
C HIS A 336 -10.04 5.46 5.40
N VAL A 337 -11.35 5.27 5.36
CA VAL A 337 -12.11 4.49 6.34
C VAL A 337 -12.55 3.20 5.67
N TYR A 338 -12.14 2.09 6.24
CA TYR A 338 -12.46 0.75 5.74
C TYR A 338 -13.40 0.03 6.69
N GLU A 339 -14.39 -0.65 6.13
CA GLU A 339 -15.31 -1.53 6.81
C GLU A 339 -15.17 -2.92 6.19
N HIS A 340 -14.65 -3.88 6.97
CA HIS A 340 -14.40 -5.26 6.51
C HIS A 340 -13.68 -5.30 5.15
N ASP A 341 -12.57 -4.58 5.03
CA ASP A 341 -11.77 -4.42 3.80
C ASP A 341 -12.48 -3.70 2.62
N SER A 342 -13.70 -3.21 2.82
CA SER A 342 -14.38 -2.34 1.87
C SER A 342 -14.16 -0.87 2.22
N LEU A 343 -13.84 -0.03 1.22
CA LEU A 343 -13.70 1.41 1.43
C LEU A 343 -15.08 2.02 1.68
N ALA A 344 -15.34 2.45 2.91
CA ALA A 344 -16.58 3.15 3.26
C ALA A 344 -16.57 4.58 2.72
N PHE A 345 -15.49 5.33 3.00
CA PHE A 345 -15.27 6.68 2.45
C PHE A 345 -13.81 7.12 2.64
N SER A 346 -13.47 8.23 2.00
CA SER A 346 -12.18 8.91 2.18
C SER A 346 -12.41 10.40 2.40
N MET A 347 -11.45 11.05 3.06
CA MET A 347 -11.45 12.50 3.22
C MET A 347 -10.04 13.08 3.13
N ASN A 348 -9.93 14.35 2.78
CA ASN A 348 -8.66 15.07 2.77
C ASN A 348 -8.16 15.29 4.20
N VAL A 349 -6.82 15.24 4.35
CA VAL A 349 -6.15 15.56 5.62
C VAL A 349 -5.00 16.54 5.39
N VAL A 350 -4.63 17.25 6.46
CA VAL A 350 -3.40 18.03 6.55
C VAL A 350 -2.46 17.31 7.51
N VAL A 351 -1.24 17.01 7.07
CA VAL A 351 -0.21 16.30 7.84
C VAL A 351 0.92 17.23 8.25
N GLY A 352 1.88 16.71 9.02
CA GLY A 352 3.06 17.46 9.47
C GLY A 352 3.92 17.99 8.33
N LYS A 353 4.46 19.19 8.51
CA LYS A 353 5.49 19.74 7.61
C LYS A 353 6.81 18.96 7.77
N ASN A 354 7.76 19.14 6.83
CA ASN A 354 9.00 18.36 6.81
C ASN A 354 9.85 18.50 8.09
N GLN A 355 9.79 19.66 8.77
CA GLN A 355 10.46 19.87 10.06
C GLN A 355 9.78 19.18 11.24
N ASN A 356 8.49 18.87 11.13
CA ASN A 356 7.67 18.21 12.15
C ASN A 356 6.86 17.11 11.48
N LYS A 357 7.54 16.06 11.01
CA LYS A 357 6.93 14.97 10.24
C LYS A 357 5.87 14.25 11.06
N THR A 358 4.77 13.90 10.43
CA THR A 358 3.86 12.89 10.97
C THR A 358 4.57 11.53 10.96
N VAL A 359 4.59 10.85 12.09
CA VAL A 359 5.25 9.55 12.27
C VAL A 359 4.43 8.44 11.62
N ILE A 360 5.10 7.42 11.09
CA ILE A 360 4.49 6.20 10.53
C ILE A 360 4.36 5.19 11.67
N PHE A 361 3.15 4.95 12.16
CA PHE A 361 2.88 4.00 13.24
C PHE A 361 1.41 3.59 13.24
N ASN A 362 1.03 2.67 14.12
CA ASN A 362 -0.36 2.31 14.36
C ASN A 362 -0.77 2.55 15.81
N GLY A 363 -2.06 2.60 16.03
CA GLY A 363 -2.68 2.68 17.35
C GLY A 363 -4.15 2.30 17.27
N ASP A 364 -4.83 2.31 18.40
CA ASP A 364 -6.25 2.02 18.48
C ASP A 364 -7.04 3.27 18.86
N MET A 365 -7.94 3.70 18.00
CA MET A 365 -8.86 4.80 18.25
C MET A 365 -9.78 4.42 19.41
N LYS A 366 -9.66 5.15 20.51
CA LYS A 366 -10.40 4.83 21.75
C LYS A 366 -11.35 5.92 22.21
N HIS A 367 -11.03 7.18 21.91
CA HIS A 367 -11.79 8.30 22.47
C HIS A 367 -12.06 9.38 21.43
N ILE A 368 -13.23 9.98 21.54
CA ILE A 368 -13.63 11.21 20.84
C ILE A 368 -13.80 12.30 21.89
N VAL A 369 -13.25 13.47 21.66
CA VAL A 369 -13.41 14.61 22.55
C VAL A 369 -14.03 15.75 21.76
N PHE A 370 -15.27 16.03 22.05
CA PHE A 370 -16.02 17.14 21.47
C PHE A 370 -15.70 18.45 22.18
N ASN A 371 -15.65 19.53 21.42
CA ASN A 371 -15.37 20.89 21.87
C ASN A 371 -14.15 20.96 22.80
N PRO A 372 -12.96 20.51 22.33
CA PRO A 372 -11.80 20.24 23.16
C PRO A 372 -11.07 21.49 23.64
N TYR A 373 -10.47 21.43 24.84
CA TYR A 373 -9.33 22.27 25.14
C TYR A 373 -8.10 21.83 24.35
N TRP A 374 -7.30 22.78 23.89
CA TRP A 374 -5.99 22.49 23.35
C TRP A 374 -4.90 22.83 24.37
N ASN A 375 -4.38 21.85 25.07
CA ASN A 375 -3.20 22.01 25.91
C ASN A 375 -1.99 22.22 25.00
N ILE A 376 -1.34 23.37 25.09
CA ILE A 376 -0.24 23.77 24.20
C ILE A 376 0.98 22.89 24.48
N PRO A 377 1.51 22.15 23.48
CA PRO A 377 2.75 21.41 23.66
C PRO A 377 3.93 22.31 24.03
N ALA A 378 4.84 21.83 24.89
CA ALA A 378 5.98 22.62 25.39
C ALA A 378 6.83 23.23 24.26
N SER A 379 6.98 22.53 23.14
CA SER A 379 7.72 23.04 21.96
C SER A 379 7.04 24.25 21.32
N ILE A 380 5.71 24.24 21.19
CA ILE A 380 4.92 25.35 20.64
C ILE A 380 4.87 26.49 21.68
N LEU A 381 4.66 26.17 22.96
CA LEU A 381 4.68 27.14 24.04
C LEU A 381 5.98 27.96 23.99
N LYS A 382 7.13 27.28 23.95
CA LYS A 382 8.46 27.94 23.97
C LYS A 382 8.74 28.71 22.67
N ARG A 383 8.38 28.21 21.51
CA ARG A 383 8.77 28.78 20.20
C ARG A 383 7.81 29.86 19.70
N GLU A 384 6.53 29.79 20.07
CA GLU A 384 5.49 30.63 19.49
C GLU A 384 4.74 31.43 20.52
N VAL A 385 4.22 30.80 21.59
CA VAL A 385 3.30 31.44 22.52
C VAL A 385 4.04 32.39 23.50
N LEU A 386 5.11 31.94 24.15
CA LEU A 386 5.88 32.80 25.08
C LEU A 386 6.49 34.02 24.36
N PRO A 387 7.08 33.89 23.15
CA PRO A 387 7.49 35.08 22.39
C PRO A 387 6.33 36.00 22.00
N GLY A 388 5.14 35.40 21.70
CA GLY A 388 3.92 36.17 21.45
C GLY A 388 3.47 36.99 22.65
N ILE A 389 3.43 36.39 23.84
CA ILE A 389 3.10 37.06 25.12
C ILE A 389 4.07 38.20 25.41
N LYS A 390 5.38 38.00 25.19
CA LYS A 390 6.39 39.05 25.39
C LYS A 390 6.19 40.27 24.48
N ARG A 391 5.66 40.05 23.25
CA ARG A 391 5.42 41.13 22.27
C ARG A 391 4.08 41.83 22.47
N ASN A 392 3.09 41.13 23.00
CA ASN A 392 1.74 41.62 23.14
C ASN A 392 1.10 41.09 24.42
N ALA A 393 0.85 41.98 25.39
CA ALA A 393 0.22 41.63 26.67
C ALA A 393 -1.18 40.99 26.50
N ASN A 394 -1.89 41.33 25.44
CA ASN A 394 -3.22 40.80 25.13
C ASN A 394 -3.18 39.50 24.31
N TYR A 395 -2.00 38.91 24.08
CA TYR A 395 -1.84 37.73 23.21
C TYR A 395 -2.74 36.56 23.61
N LEU A 396 -2.80 36.22 24.89
CA LEU A 396 -3.66 35.14 25.38
C LEU A 396 -5.13 35.39 25.09
N THR A 397 -5.62 36.57 25.37
CA THR A 397 -7.02 36.96 25.15
C THR A 397 -7.37 36.93 23.66
N GLN A 398 -6.51 37.51 22.82
CA GLN A 398 -6.72 37.54 21.36
C GLN A 398 -6.75 36.15 20.72
N HIS A 399 -6.04 35.17 21.33
CA HIS A 399 -5.98 33.80 20.84
C HIS A 399 -6.91 32.84 21.61
N ASN A 400 -7.83 33.38 22.47
CA ASN A 400 -8.71 32.59 23.32
C ASN A 400 -7.97 31.57 24.18
N MET A 401 -6.84 32.00 24.76
CA MET A 401 -5.95 31.18 25.60
C MET A 401 -6.01 31.58 27.07
N GLU A 402 -5.59 30.70 27.94
CA GLU A 402 -5.47 30.93 29.40
C GLU A 402 -4.31 30.14 29.97
N TRP A 403 -3.77 30.61 31.10
CA TRP A 403 -2.84 29.83 31.91
C TRP A 403 -3.54 28.69 32.60
N ASN A 404 -2.94 27.50 32.62
CA ASN A 404 -3.43 26.30 33.28
C ASN A 404 -2.27 25.53 33.93
N GLY A 405 -2.08 25.68 35.25
CA GLY A 405 -1.06 24.94 36.00
C GLY A 405 0.37 25.10 35.49
N GLY A 406 0.81 26.31 35.15
CA GLY A 406 2.17 26.58 34.63
C GLY A 406 2.33 26.32 33.11
N ASN A 407 1.28 25.84 32.44
CA ASN A 407 1.20 25.72 30.99
C ASN A 407 0.10 26.64 30.43
N VAL A 408 0.03 26.79 29.12
CA VAL A 408 -1.03 27.53 28.42
C VAL A 408 -1.95 26.52 27.71
N ARG A 409 -3.26 26.77 27.77
CA ARG A 409 -4.23 26.05 26.95
C ARG A 409 -5.13 27.02 26.17
N GLN A 410 -5.58 26.61 24.99
CA GLN A 410 -6.61 27.31 24.24
C GLN A 410 -7.99 26.80 24.63
N LYS A 411 -8.93 27.70 24.84
CA LYS A 411 -10.32 27.37 25.24
C LYS A 411 -11.08 26.75 24.09
N PRO A 412 -12.14 25.96 24.38
CA PRO A 412 -13.06 25.45 23.39
C PRO A 412 -13.68 26.53 22.51
N GLY A 413 -14.10 26.17 21.30
CA GLY A 413 -14.81 27.05 20.38
C GLY A 413 -14.32 26.94 18.94
N SER A 414 -15.02 27.62 18.02
CA SER A 414 -14.80 27.55 16.56
C SER A 414 -13.39 27.98 16.12
N ASN A 415 -12.74 28.88 16.89
CA ASN A 415 -11.39 29.36 16.61
C ASN A 415 -10.29 28.52 17.30
N ASN A 416 -10.65 27.45 18.01
CA ASN A 416 -9.67 26.55 18.61
C ASN A 416 -8.85 25.86 17.51
N SER A 417 -7.54 25.78 17.66
CA SER A 417 -6.64 25.16 16.68
C SER A 417 -6.94 23.66 16.44
N LEU A 418 -7.58 22.99 17.41
CA LEU A 418 -8.07 21.61 17.26
C LEU A 418 -9.48 21.54 16.66
N GLY A 419 -10.10 22.69 16.34
CA GLY A 419 -11.48 22.78 15.90
C GLY A 419 -12.46 22.28 16.96
N LEU A 420 -13.56 21.70 16.53
CA LEU A 420 -14.70 21.30 17.39
C LEU A 420 -14.64 19.85 17.89
N VAL A 421 -13.69 19.04 17.41
CA VAL A 421 -13.54 17.64 17.81
C VAL A 421 -12.12 17.13 17.60
N LYS A 422 -11.64 16.31 18.55
CA LYS A 422 -10.39 15.53 18.41
C LYS A 422 -10.64 14.05 18.67
N PHE A 423 -9.83 13.20 18.05
CA PHE A 423 -9.93 11.75 18.11
C PHE A 423 -8.62 11.19 18.64
N LEU A 424 -8.68 10.46 19.74
CA LEU A 424 -7.51 10.01 20.48
C LEU A 424 -7.30 8.51 20.31
N PHE A 425 -6.11 8.16 19.88
CA PHE A 425 -5.54 6.82 19.92
C PHE A 425 -4.24 6.89 20.73
N PRO A 426 -4.22 6.44 21.98
CA PRO A 426 -3.07 6.59 22.88
C PRO A 426 -1.78 6.06 22.26
N ASN A 427 -0.73 6.89 22.24
CA ASN A 427 0.57 6.58 21.66
C ASN A 427 1.68 7.44 22.27
N THR A 428 2.94 7.02 22.11
CA THR A 428 4.13 7.71 22.63
C THR A 428 4.55 8.94 21.80
N HIS A 429 3.94 9.13 20.62
CA HIS A 429 4.28 10.21 19.69
C HIS A 429 3.44 11.47 19.89
N SER A 430 2.44 11.43 20.78
CA SER A 430 1.48 12.51 21.01
C SER A 430 0.74 12.97 19.73
N ILE A 431 0.48 12.04 18.82
CA ILE A 431 -0.24 12.28 17.56
C ILE A 431 -1.71 11.89 17.73
N TYR A 432 -2.60 12.72 17.22
CA TYR A 432 -4.05 12.48 17.18
C TYR A 432 -4.64 13.08 15.90
N LEU A 433 -5.88 12.67 15.58
CA LEU A 433 -6.66 13.28 14.51
C LEU A 433 -7.53 14.38 15.12
N HIS A 434 -7.75 15.47 14.38
CA HIS A 434 -8.58 16.57 14.88
C HIS A 434 -9.18 17.42 13.78
N ASP A 435 -10.18 18.18 14.11
CA ASP A 435 -10.76 19.23 13.30
C ASP A 435 -9.79 20.42 13.15
N SER A 436 -10.14 21.40 12.33
CA SER A 436 -9.36 22.63 12.15
C SER A 436 -10.25 23.77 11.67
N PRO A 437 -10.07 25.00 12.18
CA PRO A 437 -10.71 26.19 11.62
C PRO A 437 -10.16 26.58 10.24
N ALA A 438 -8.92 26.19 9.91
CA ALA A 438 -8.25 26.53 8.64
C ALA A 438 -8.73 25.60 7.49
N LYS A 439 -9.99 25.71 7.12
CA LYS A 439 -10.63 24.85 6.11
C LYS A 439 -10.07 25.02 4.70
N SER A 440 -9.57 26.19 4.33
CA SER A 440 -8.96 26.43 3.02
C SER A 440 -7.75 25.56 2.72
N LEU A 441 -6.99 25.14 3.75
CA LEU A 441 -5.81 24.30 3.59
C LEU A 441 -6.12 22.90 3.01
N PHE A 442 -7.36 22.43 3.10
CA PHE A 442 -7.76 21.15 2.53
C PHE A 442 -7.90 21.17 1.00
N ASN A 443 -7.94 22.37 0.40
CA ASN A 443 -8.02 22.58 -1.05
C ASN A 443 -6.63 22.69 -1.71
N GLU A 444 -5.56 22.77 -0.90
CA GLU A 444 -4.21 22.85 -1.40
C GLU A 444 -3.73 21.51 -2.00
N ASN A 445 -2.91 21.57 -3.03
CA ASN A 445 -2.31 20.37 -3.63
C ASN A 445 -1.30 19.71 -2.66
N THR A 446 -0.50 20.54 -1.95
CA THR A 446 0.40 20.07 -0.90
C THR A 446 -0.18 20.41 0.46
N ARG A 447 -0.47 19.41 1.28
CA ARG A 447 -1.13 19.58 2.58
C ARG A 447 -0.24 19.17 3.76
N ALA A 448 1.03 19.58 3.73
CA ALA A 448 2.02 19.33 4.78
C ALA A 448 2.29 20.61 5.59
N PHE A 449 1.36 20.98 6.48
CA PHE A 449 1.39 22.26 7.21
C PHE A 449 1.37 22.12 8.74
N SER A 450 0.99 20.96 9.30
CA SER A 450 0.82 20.81 10.74
C SER A 450 2.14 20.61 11.49
N HIS A 451 2.07 20.58 12.81
CA HIS A 451 3.19 20.27 13.71
C HIS A 451 3.30 18.76 14.00
N GLY A 452 2.71 17.91 13.15
CA GLY A 452 2.78 16.44 13.27
C GLY A 452 1.43 15.77 13.44
N CYS A 453 0.46 16.39 14.12
CA CYS A 453 -0.91 15.90 14.20
C CYS A 453 -1.64 16.02 12.85
N ILE A 454 -2.73 15.28 12.70
CA ILE A 454 -3.44 15.13 11.43
C ILE A 454 -4.77 15.87 11.52
N ARG A 455 -4.95 16.90 10.66
CA ARG A 455 -6.21 17.65 10.56
C ARG A 455 -7.15 16.97 9.57
N LEU A 456 -8.43 16.93 9.88
CA LEU A 456 -9.47 16.28 9.08
C LEU A 456 -10.35 17.30 8.37
N ALA A 457 -10.65 17.08 7.09
CA ALA A 457 -11.58 17.92 6.34
C ALA A 457 -13.04 17.73 6.78
N GLU A 458 -13.43 16.48 7.09
CA GLU A 458 -14.81 16.09 7.42
C GLU A 458 -14.89 15.39 8.80
N PRO A 459 -14.48 16.06 9.91
CA PRO A 459 -14.39 15.42 11.22
C PRO A 459 -15.75 14.96 11.76
N LYS A 460 -16.86 15.67 11.49
CA LYS A 460 -18.20 15.26 11.85
C LYS A 460 -18.57 13.90 11.23
N LYS A 461 -18.20 13.67 9.96
CA LYS A 461 -18.45 12.41 9.26
C LYS A 461 -17.69 11.26 9.92
N LEU A 462 -16.43 11.49 10.35
CA LEU A 462 -15.67 10.48 11.08
C LEU A 462 -16.29 10.20 12.46
N ALA A 463 -16.73 11.23 13.20
CA ALA A 463 -17.41 11.05 14.48
C ALA A 463 -18.69 10.22 14.33
N ALA A 464 -19.53 10.55 13.34
CA ALA A 464 -20.75 9.81 13.04
C ALA A 464 -20.47 8.33 12.68
N TYR A 465 -19.41 8.07 11.91
CA TYR A 465 -19.00 6.70 11.59
C TYR A 465 -18.55 5.91 12.84
N LEU A 466 -17.69 6.50 13.66
CA LEU A 466 -17.17 5.83 14.86
C LEU A 466 -18.25 5.56 15.92
N LEU A 467 -19.28 6.41 15.96
CA LEU A 467 -20.39 6.32 16.91
C LEU A 467 -21.66 5.66 16.34
N ARG A 468 -21.63 5.17 15.09
CA ARG A 468 -22.81 4.66 14.36
C ARG A 468 -23.57 3.53 15.05
N ASN A 469 -22.91 2.79 15.90
CA ASN A 469 -23.50 1.68 16.66
C ASN A 469 -23.95 2.09 18.08
N ASP A 470 -24.00 3.39 18.37
CA ASP A 470 -24.49 3.91 19.65
C ASP A 470 -25.71 4.80 19.41
N ILE A 471 -26.89 4.31 19.82
CA ILE A 471 -28.19 4.97 19.62
C ILE A 471 -28.24 6.38 20.22
N ASN A 472 -27.41 6.67 21.21
CA ASN A 472 -27.37 7.98 21.86
C ASN A 472 -26.65 9.04 21.00
N TRP A 473 -25.96 8.64 19.93
CA TRP A 473 -25.15 9.52 19.09
C TRP A 473 -25.74 9.70 17.69
N THR A 474 -26.90 10.38 17.66
CA THR A 474 -27.48 10.84 16.39
C THR A 474 -26.61 11.95 15.76
N ASN A 475 -26.81 12.24 14.46
CA ASN A 475 -26.15 13.36 13.79
C ASN A 475 -26.41 14.71 14.46
N GLU A 476 -27.58 14.86 15.08
CA GLU A 476 -27.96 16.05 15.85
C GLU A 476 -27.19 16.11 17.17
N ASN A 477 -27.13 15.02 17.94
CA ASN A 477 -26.39 14.96 19.20
C ASN A 477 -24.90 15.21 18.98
N ILE A 478 -24.31 14.67 17.89
CA ILE A 478 -22.92 14.96 17.50
C ILE A 478 -22.75 16.45 17.22
N THR A 479 -23.67 17.08 16.49
CA THR A 479 -23.60 18.51 16.19
C THR A 479 -23.71 19.36 17.46
N ASN A 480 -24.61 19.00 18.36
CA ASN A 480 -24.80 19.66 19.64
C ASN A 480 -23.55 19.55 20.53
N ALA A 481 -22.93 18.36 20.58
CA ALA A 481 -21.70 18.15 21.31
C ALA A 481 -20.51 18.94 20.73
N MET A 482 -20.38 19.01 19.40
CA MET A 482 -19.35 19.81 18.73
C MET A 482 -19.49 21.31 19.03
N ASN A 483 -20.72 21.83 19.11
CA ASN A 483 -21.00 23.25 19.36
C ASN A 483 -21.33 23.56 20.83
N GLY A 484 -21.12 22.61 21.72
CA GLY A 484 -21.39 22.77 23.15
C GLY A 484 -20.52 23.82 23.82
N LYS A 485 -20.85 24.12 25.10
CA LYS A 485 -20.08 25.09 25.90
C LYS A 485 -18.93 24.45 26.68
N LYS A 486 -18.94 23.14 26.84
CA LYS A 486 -17.97 22.37 27.65
C LYS A 486 -17.35 21.27 26.82
N GLU A 487 -16.13 20.91 27.17
CA GLU A 487 -15.47 19.71 26.63
C GLU A 487 -16.24 18.46 27.03
N GLN A 488 -16.52 17.58 26.06
CA GLN A 488 -17.21 16.31 26.30
C GLN A 488 -16.34 15.14 25.81
N TYR A 489 -16.05 14.22 26.71
CA TYR A 489 -15.23 13.04 26.46
C TYR A 489 -16.12 11.81 26.23
N VAL A 490 -15.87 11.10 25.12
CA VAL A 490 -16.63 9.89 24.75
C VAL A 490 -15.66 8.74 24.50
N THR A 491 -15.81 7.66 25.25
CA THR A 491 -15.05 6.42 25.01
C THR A 491 -15.82 5.53 24.05
N LEU A 492 -15.15 5.06 22.99
CA LEU A 492 -15.77 4.13 22.03
C LEU A 492 -16.03 2.78 22.68
N LYS A 493 -17.19 2.18 22.41
CA LYS A 493 -17.55 0.82 22.88
C LYS A 493 -16.59 -0.25 22.31
N LYS A 494 -16.11 -0.05 21.08
CA LYS A 494 -15.11 -0.87 20.40
C LYS A 494 -14.04 0.04 19.81
N SER A 495 -12.78 -0.23 20.13
CA SER A 495 -11.67 0.50 19.52
C SER A 495 -11.56 0.18 18.02
N VAL A 496 -11.07 1.14 17.23
CA VAL A 496 -10.87 0.99 15.80
C VAL A 496 -9.39 1.17 15.48
N PRO A 497 -8.72 0.20 14.87
CA PRO A 497 -7.32 0.32 14.47
C PRO A 497 -7.08 1.53 13.56
N VAL A 498 -6.01 2.27 13.82
CA VAL A 498 -5.54 3.40 13.02
C VAL A 498 -4.15 3.10 12.54
N PHE A 499 -3.95 3.16 11.23
CA PHE A 499 -2.65 3.04 10.59
C PHE A 499 -2.28 4.36 9.95
N ILE A 500 -1.10 4.87 10.28
CA ILE A 500 -0.50 6.01 9.59
C ILE A 500 0.61 5.46 8.72
N GLY A 501 0.36 5.40 7.42
CA GLY A 501 1.24 4.81 6.42
C GLY A 501 1.87 5.84 5.50
N TYR A 502 2.81 5.38 4.68
CA TYR A 502 3.55 6.22 3.74
C TYR A 502 3.74 5.47 2.41
N PHE A 503 2.76 5.60 1.52
CA PHE A 503 2.77 4.97 0.21
C PHE A 503 2.78 6.05 -0.87
N THR A 504 3.85 6.09 -1.65
CA THR A 504 4.02 7.05 -2.74
C THR A 504 3.60 6.49 -4.09
N ALA A 505 3.38 5.16 -4.18
CA ALA A 505 2.74 4.50 -5.30
C ALA A 505 1.83 3.37 -4.81
N TRP A 506 0.66 3.23 -5.43
CA TRP A 506 -0.31 2.15 -5.17
C TRP A 506 -1.26 1.99 -6.35
N VAL A 507 -1.89 0.83 -6.45
CA VAL A 507 -2.93 0.56 -7.43
C VAL A 507 -4.30 0.71 -6.78
N ASP A 508 -5.15 1.57 -7.34
CA ASP A 508 -6.49 1.81 -6.81
C ASP A 508 -7.48 0.66 -7.11
N ARG A 509 -8.74 0.82 -6.70
CA ARG A 509 -9.78 -0.19 -6.92
C ARG A 509 -10.22 -0.33 -8.37
N GLN A 510 -9.95 0.69 -9.20
CA GLN A 510 -10.15 0.67 -10.64
C GLN A 510 -8.98 0.01 -11.39
N GLY A 511 -7.97 -0.48 -10.67
CA GLY A 511 -6.79 -1.09 -11.23
C GLY A 511 -5.77 -0.08 -11.79
N LYS A 512 -5.87 1.21 -11.47
CA LYS A 512 -4.97 2.24 -11.96
C LYS A 512 -3.84 2.53 -10.98
N LEU A 513 -2.61 2.62 -11.51
CA LEU A 513 -1.44 2.98 -10.74
C LEU A 513 -1.43 4.48 -10.42
N ASN A 514 -1.37 4.79 -9.15
CA ASN A 514 -1.30 6.14 -8.63
C ASN A 514 0.10 6.45 -8.11
N PHE A 515 0.54 7.70 -8.24
CA PHE A 515 1.79 8.22 -7.69
C PHE A 515 1.55 9.48 -6.87
N ARG A 516 2.37 9.68 -5.85
CA ARG A 516 2.42 10.93 -5.06
C ARG A 516 3.86 11.34 -4.81
N ASN A 517 4.06 12.62 -4.60
CA ASN A 517 5.36 13.16 -4.26
C ASN A 517 5.86 12.59 -2.92
N ASP A 518 7.16 12.35 -2.83
CA ASP A 518 7.83 11.90 -1.62
C ASP A 518 8.02 13.07 -0.64
N VAL A 519 6.96 13.42 0.10
CA VAL A 519 6.84 14.62 0.96
C VAL A 519 7.97 14.72 1.99
N TYR A 520 8.42 13.59 2.52
CA TYR A 520 9.44 13.51 3.58
C TYR A 520 10.79 12.99 3.09
N LYS A 521 10.97 12.84 1.77
CA LYS A 521 12.21 12.37 1.13
C LYS A 521 12.69 11.01 1.66
N ARG A 522 11.77 10.04 1.77
CA ARG A 522 12.04 8.69 2.30
C ARG A 522 12.36 7.67 1.22
N ASP A 523 11.88 7.89 -0.02
CA ASP A 523 11.95 6.92 -1.10
C ASP A 523 13.37 6.67 -1.58
N ASN A 524 14.16 7.72 -1.79
CA ASN A 524 15.54 7.59 -2.30
C ASN A 524 16.41 6.70 -1.40
N ARG A 525 16.31 6.87 -0.08
CA ARG A 525 17.08 6.05 0.87
C ARG A 525 16.65 4.59 0.82
N LEU A 526 15.35 4.34 0.75
CA LEU A 526 14.82 2.99 0.68
C LEU A 526 15.13 2.34 -0.67
N ALA A 527 15.02 3.07 -1.79
CA ALA A 527 15.40 2.60 -3.11
C ALA A 527 16.87 2.16 -3.15
N LYS A 528 17.78 2.98 -2.60
CA LYS A 528 19.19 2.63 -2.49
C LYS A 528 19.41 1.33 -1.70
N MET A 529 18.73 1.18 -0.55
CA MET A 529 18.82 -0.03 0.27
C MET A 529 18.33 -1.28 -0.46
N ILE A 530 17.27 -1.16 -1.29
CA ILE A 530 16.74 -2.28 -2.09
C ILE A 530 17.73 -2.65 -3.21
N LEU A 531 18.22 -1.65 -3.97
CA LEU A 531 19.06 -1.88 -5.13
C LEU A 531 20.48 -2.33 -4.77
N GLU A 532 20.98 -1.92 -3.61
CA GLU A 532 22.30 -2.30 -3.10
C GLU A 532 22.23 -3.50 -2.13
N HIS A 533 21.05 -4.13 -1.99
CA HIS A 533 20.88 -5.26 -1.08
C HIS A 533 21.68 -6.46 -1.58
N PRO A 534 22.68 -6.96 -0.80
CA PRO A 534 23.58 -8.02 -1.27
C PRO A 534 22.92 -9.41 -1.34
N GLY A 535 21.59 -9.50 -1.17
CA GLY A 535 20.93 -10.76 -0.83
C GLY A 535 21.35 -11.24 0.57
N ILE A 536 20.66 -12.21 1.11
CA ILE A 536 20.99 -12.78 2.44
C ILE A 536 22.36 -13.45 2.42
#